data_0a4ecd286ab5781725ad03841c9f9f4d
#
_entry.id   0a4ecd286ab5781725ad03841c9f9f4d
#
_cell.length_a   1.000
_cell.length_b   1.000
_cell.length_c   1.000
_cell.angle_alpha   90.00
_cell.angle_beta   90.00
_cell.angle_gamma   90.00
#
_symmetry.space_group_name_H-M   'P 1'
#
loop_
_entity.id
_entity.type
_entity.pdbx_description
1 polymer ?
#
loop_
_entity_poly.entity_id
_entity_poly.type
_entity_poly.pdbx_seq_one_letter_code
_entity_poly.pdbx_strand_id
1 'polypeptide(L)'
;AIDSLKGAGFAVVSNVYPHVWPWHFSRLEGSPWNDIRVRKAANLAIDREGMKSLMGGMMVSAKGMVPPNSPWFGKPSFEVKYDVAAAKALMAQAGFSKDKPLKVRAIMSPSGSGQMQPQLMNELIQQNLAEIGIQVEFDTRDWNALLANWRAGAKDASTKGATSTNSSYYSQDPFTALIRHLDSGLVPPKGTNWG
;
A
#
# COMPACT_ATOMS: atom_id res chain seq x y z
N ALA A 1 -9.58 -23.27 -5.97
CA ALA A 1 -9.96 -23.21 -7.41
C ALA A 1 -8.80 -23.68 -8.31
N ILE A 2 -7.57 -23.12 -8.18
CA ILE A 2 -6.41 -23.46 -9.06
C ILE A 2 -6.02 -24.94 -8.93
N ASP A 3 -5.89 -25.45 -7.71
CA ASP A 3 -5.51 -26.85 -7.47
C ASP A 3 -6.59 -27.82 -7.99
N SER A 4 -7.86 -27.43 -7.86
CA SER A 4 -8.99 -28.18 -8.43
C SER A 4 -8.94 -28.24 -9.96
N LEU A 5 -8.60 -27.11 -10.62
CA LEU A 5 -8.43 -27.09 -12.08
C LEU A 5 -7.23 -27.94 -12.54
N LYS A 6 -6.09 -27.84 -11.85
CA LYS A 6 -4.93 -28.69 -12.13
C LYS A 6 -5.24 -30.17 -11.93
N GLY A 7 -5.94 -30.52 -10.83
CA GLY A 7 -6.38 -31.90 -10.56
C GLY A 7 -7.37 -32.43 -11.60
N ALA A 8 -8.11 -31.57 -12.27
CA ALA A 8 -9.00 -31.88 -13.39
C ALA A 8 -8.29 -31.93 -14.77
N GLY A 9 -6.95 -31.80 -14.80
CA GLY A 9 -6.15 -31.86 -16.02
C GLY A 9 -6.04 -30.57 -16.82
N PHE A 10 -6.50 -29.44 -16.28
CA PHE A 10 -6.36 -28.14 -16.96
C PHE A 10 -4.94 -27.58 -16.80
N ALA A 11 -4.41 -27.01 -17.88
CA ALA A 11 -3.18 -26.21 -17.82
C ALA A 11 -3.50 -24.84 -17.21
N VAL A 12 -2.80 -24.47 -16.12
CA VAL A 12 -2.93 -23.16 -15.49
C VAL A 12 -1.69 -22.35 -15.83
N VAL A 13 -1.87 -21.28 -16.62
CA VAL A 13 -0.83 -20.33 -16.97
C VAL A 13 -0.99 -19.11 -16.09
N SER A 14 0.09 -18.68 -15.42
CA SER A 14 0.12 -17.47 -14.61
C SER A 14 1.17 -16.50 -15.13
N ASN A 15 0.91 -15.20 -14.99
CA ASN A 15 1.85 -14.15 -15.32
C ASN A 15 1.88 -13.10 -14.21
N VAL A 16 3.02 -12.43 -14.03
CA VAL A 16 3.12 -11.32 -13.07
C VAL A 16 2.35 -10.13 -13.64
N TYR A 17 1.35 -9.69 -12.91
CA TYR A 17 0.56 -8.53 -13.31
C TYR A 17 1.43 -7.27 -13.22
N PRO A 18 1.39 -6.38 -14.22
CA PRO A 18 2.30 -5.23 -14.30
C PRO A 18 1.90 -4.08 -13.38
N HIS A 19 1.34 -4.37 -12.22
CA HIS A 19 0.95 -3.39 -11.23
C HIS A 19 1.58 -3.71 -9.88
N VAL A 20 2.01 -2.68 -9.16
CA VAL A 20 2.26 -2.73 -7.73
C VAL A 20 1.00 -2.31 -6.99
N TRP A 21 0.77 -2.89 -5.82
CA TRP A 21 -0.39 -2.60 -4.96
C TRP A 21 0.07 -1.99 -3.64
N PRO A 22 0.30 -0.66 -3.59
CA PRO A 22 0.73 0.05 -2.40
C PRO A 22 -0.41 0.71 -1.65
N TRP A 23 -0.11 1.17 -0.44
CA TRP A 23 -0.79 2.28 0.17
C TRP A 23 -0.07 3.58 -0.19
N HIS A 24 -0.82 4.56 -0.67
CA HIS A 24 -0.36 5.91 -0.89
C HIS A 24 -0.57 6.73 0.37
N PHE A 25 0.48 7.25 0.95
CA PHE A 25 0.46 8.07 2.15
C PHE A 25 0.39 9.55 1.79
N SER A 26 -0.55 10.28 2.39
CA SER A 26 -0.59 11.73 2.29
C SER A 26 0.62 12.36 3.01
N ARG A 27 1.24 13.32 2.33
CA ARG A 27 2.33 14.14 2.86
C ARG A 27 1.88 15.57 3.21
N LEU A 28 0.58 15.81 3.24
CA LEU A 28 0.01 17.08 3.65
C LEU A 28 0.37 17.42 5.10
N GLU A 29 0.33 18.70 5.43
CA GLU A 29 0.54 19.17 6.79
C GLU A 29 -0.41 18.45 7.76
N GLY A 30 0.12 18.08 8.93
CA GLY A 30 -0.62 17.31 9.93
C GLY A 30 -0.73 15.81 9.67
N SER A 31 -0.31 15.30 8.50
CA SER A 31 -0.31 13.87 8.24
C SER A 31 0.72 13.15 9.09
N PRO A 32 0.35 12.05 9.79
CA PRO A 32 1.28 11.25 10.58
C PRO A 32 2.36 10.59 9.72
N TRP A 33 2.08 10.43 8.43
CA TRP A 33 3.01 9.86 7.47
C TRP A 33 4.15 10.82 7.07
N ASN A 34 4.16 12.06 7.57
CA ASN A 34 5.30 12.96 7.44
C ASN A 34 6.51 12.48 8.25
N ASP A 35 6.29 11.75 9.34
CA ASP A 35 7.38 11.13 10.08
C ASP A 35 7.91 9.90 9.33
N ILE A 36 9.19 9.98 8.93
CA ILE A 36 9.84 8.87 8.22
C ILE A 36 9.94 7.60 9.07
N ARG A 37 9.98 7.71 10.41
CA ARG A 37 10.02 6.57 11.31
C ARG A 37 8.72 5.78 11.23
N VAL A 38 7.58 6.48 11.19
CA VAL A 38 6.24 5.87 11.04
C VAL A 38 6.13 5.14 9.69
N ARG A 39 6.58 5.76 8.58
CA ARG A 39 6.56 5.11 7.26
C ARG A 39 7.45 3.87 7.21
N LYS A 40 8.66 3.94 7.76
CA LYS A 40 9.56 2.79 7.83
C LYS A 40 8.99 1.68 8.71
N ALA A 41 8.44 2.03 9.88
CA ALA A 41 7.80 1.07 10.77
C ALA A 41 6.63 0.35 10.08
N ALA A 42 5.75 1.08 9.40
CA ALA A 42 4.65 0.49 8.66
C ALA A 42 5.15 -0.51 7.59
N ASN A 43 6.21 -0.15 6.84
CA ASN A 43 6.79 -1.07 5.85
C ASN A 43 7.42 -2.33 6.45
N LEU A 44 8.11 -2.19 7.59
CA LEU A 44 8.75 -3.31 8.28
C LEU A 44 7.74 -4.24 8.96
N ALA A 45 6.55 -3.74 9.31
CA ALA A 45 5.52 -4.52 9.98
C ALA A 45 4.77 -5.47 9.05
N ILE A 46 4.79 -5.26 7.73
CA ILE A 46 3.96 -6.05 6.80
C ILE A 46 4.62 -7.38 6.46
N ASP A 47 3.96 -8.47 6.84
CA ASP A 47 4.31 -9.84 6.47
C ASP A 47 3.88 -10.14 5.03
N ARG A 48 4.75 -9.84 4.08
CA ARG A 48 4.48 -10.04 2.65
C ARG A 48 4.52 -11.50 2.24
N GLU A 49 5.28 -12.33 2.92
CA GLU A 49 5.33 -13.76 2.63
C GLU A 49 4.09 -14.47 3.21
N GLY A 50 3.63 -14.06 4.39
CA GLY A 50 2.33 -14.48 4.92
C GLY A 50 1.17 -14.07 4.00
N MET A 51 1.21 -12.84 3.48
CA MET A 51 0.23 -12.37 2.49
C MET A 51 0.29 -13.19 1.20
N LYS A 52 1.48 -13.51 0.68
CA LYS A 52 1.65 -14.39 -0.48
C LYS A 52 1.06 -15.77 -0.25
N SER A 53 1.28 -16.34 0.93
CA SER A 53 0.69 -17.64 1.31
C SER A 53 -0.83 -17.57 1.36
N LEU A 54 -1.39 -16.51 1.97
CA LEU A 54 -2.83 -16.24 2.03
C LEU A 54 -3.45 -16.13 0.63
N MET A 55 -2.69 -15.58 -0.33
CA MET A 55 -3.09 -15.44 -1.73
C MET A 55 -2.81 -16.70 -2.58
N GLY A 56 -2.52 -17.86 -1.95
CA GLY A 56 -2.25 -19.11 -2.64
C GLY A 56 -1.00 -19.06 -3.52
N GLY A 57 0.00 -18.25 -3.15
CA GLY A 57 1.23 -18.06 -3.91
C GLY A 57 1.10 -17.16 -5.15
N MET A 58 -0.08 -16.60 -5.42
CA MET A 58 -0.40 -15.86 -6.64
C MET A 58 -0.02 -14.37 -6.57
N MET A 59 0.99 -14.03 -5.79
CA MET A 59 1.57 -12.68 -5.76
C MET A 59 3.09 -12.73 -5.66
N VAL A 60 3.72 -11.63 -6.04
CA VAL A 60 5.15 -11.38 -5.84
C VAL A 60 5.29 -10.25 -4.83
N SER A 61 6.12 -10.48 -3.79
CA SER A 61 6.39 -9.47 -2.76
C SER A 61 7.13 -8.28 -3.37
N ALA A 62 6.50 -7.10 -3.33
CA ALA A 62 7.11 -5.88 -3.87
C ALA A 62 8.28 -5.40 -3.00
N LYS A 63 9.36 -5.00 -3.64
CA LYS A 63 10.54 -4.38 -3.02
C LYS A 63 10.62 -2.86 -3.27
N GLY A 64 9.71 -2.33 -4.08
CA GLY A 64 9.61 -0.92 -4.45
C GLY A 64 8.49 -0.71 -5.47
N MET A 65 8.43 0.48 -6.05
CA MET A 65 7.43 0.83 -7.07
C MET A 65 7.73 0.20 -8.45
N VAL A 66 8.98 -0.18 -8.70
CA VAL A 66 9.40 -0.95 -9.88
C VAL A 66 10.02 -2.27 -9.44
N PRO A 67 9.95 -3.33 -10.26
CA PRO A 67 10.46 -4.64 -9.87
C PRO A 67 12.01 -4.62 -9.77
N PRO A 68 12.61 -5.45 -8.89
CA PRO A 68 14.05 -5.48 -8.67
C PRO A 68 14.91 -5.79 -9.89
N ASN A 69 14.35 -6.49 -10.88
CA ASN A 69 15.02 -6.78 -12.16
C ASN A 69 14.94 -5.64 -13.18
N SER A 70 14.25 -4.56 -12.85
CA SER A 70 14.19 -3.36 -13.67
C SER A 70 15.53 -2.59 -13.57
N PRO A 71 16.08 -2.08 -14.67
CA PRO A 71 17.28 -1.20 -14.64
C PRO A 71 17.04 0.09 -13.84
N TRP A 72 15.78 0.44 -13.60
CA TRP A 72 15.35 1.64 -12.87
C TRP A 72 15.13 1.39 -11.36
N PHE A 73 15.33 0.18 -10.88
CA PHE A 73 15.18 -0.13 -9.45
C PHE A 73 16.21 0.60 -8.60
N GLY A 74 17.41 0.81 -9.14
CA GLY A 74 18.48 1.55 -8.49
C GLY A 74 19.04 0.86 -7.26
N LYS A 75 19.47 1.67 -6.30
CA LYS A 75 20.04 1.23 -5.02
C LYS A 75 19.28 1.89 -3.87
N PRO A 76 18.12 1.38 -3.47
CA PRO A 76 17.32 1.97 -2.41
C PRO A 76 18.08 1.93 -1.08
N SER A 77 18.06 3.03 -0.33
CA SER A 77 18.67 3.16 0.99
C SER A 77 17.86 2.51 2.11
N PHE A 78 16.68 2.02 1.81
CA PHE A 78 15.79 1.33 2.74
C PHE A 78 15.39 -0.03 2.16
N GLU A 79 15.74 -1.09 2.89
CA GLU A 79 15.33 -2.45 2.51
C GLU A 79 13.91 -2.74 2.99
N VAL A 80 13.05 -3.15 2.06
CA VAL A 80 11.69 -3.64 2.36
C VAL A 80 11.80 -5.09 2.82
N LYS A 81 11.69 -5.31 4.14
CA LYS A 81 11.71 -6.62 4.81
C LYS A 81 10.64 -6.70 5.90
N TYR A 82 10.41 -7.88 6.43
CA TYR A 82 9.54 -8.08 7.61
C TYR A 82 10.41 -8.07 8.87
N ASP A 83 10.17 -7.11 9.77
CA ASP A 83 10.95 -6.93 11.00
C ASP A 83 10.11 -6.17 12.03
N VAL A 84 9.26 -6.90 12.73
CA VAL A 84 8.33 -6.33 13.72
C VAL A 84 9.06 -5.67 14.90
N ALA A 85 10.23 -6.21 15.30
CA ALA A 85 11.00 -5.65 16.41
C ALA A 85 11.53 -4.26 16.05
N ALA A 86 12.13 -4.11 14.87
CA ALA A 86 12.58 -2.82 14.38
C ALA A 86 11.40 -1.86 14.15
N ALA A 87 10.26 -2.35 13.67
CA ALA A 87 9.05 -1.54 13.50
C ALA A 87 8.55 -0.97 14.85
N LYS A 88 8.45 -1.80 15.89
CA LYS A 88 8.07 -1.36 17.25
C LYS A 88 9.05 -0.33 17.82
N ALA A 89 10.35 -0.52 17.62
CA ALA A 89 11.37 0.44 18.07
C ALA A 89 11.21 1.80 17.39
N LEU A 90 10.93 1.84 16.08
CA LEU A 90 10.68 3.07 15.34
C LEU A 90 9.39 3.77 15.80
N MET A 91 8.31 3.01 16.07
CA MET A 91 7.06 3.56 16.60
C MET A 91 7.27 4.16 17.99
N ALA A 92 8.01 3.48 18.88
CA ALA A 92 8.35 4.01 20.19
C ALA A 92 9.14 5.32 20.11
N GLN A 93 10.14 5.42 19.22
CA GLN A 93 10.87 6.65 18.93
C GLN A 93 9.96 7.77 18.40
N ALA A 94 8.90 7.42 17.67
CA ALA A 94 7.89 8.37 17.20
C ALA A 94 6.84 8.73 18.26
N GLY A 95 6.89 8.11 19.45
CA GLY A 95 5.99 8.38 20.58
C GLY A 95 4.70 7.55 20.58
N PHE A 96 4.66 6.45 19.85
CA PHE A 96 3.51 5.56 19.71
C PHE A 96 3.81 4.14 20.17
N SER A 97 2.78 3.43 20.64
CA SER A 97 2.83 2.02 21.06
C SER A 97 1.44 1.39 20.97
N LYS A 98 1.29 0.11 21.34
CA LYS A 98 -0.04 -0.52 21.46
C LYS A 98 -0.95 0.19 22.48
N ASP A 99 -0.37 0.68 23.58
CA ASP A 99 -1.11 1.37 24.65
C ASP A 99 -1.39 2.85 24.29
N LYS A 100 -0.59 3.40 23.40
CA LYS A 100 -0.73 4.76 22.87
C LYS A 100 -0.71 4.72 21.34
N PRO A 101 -1.76 4.20 20.70
CA PRO A 101 -1.73 3.95 19.26
C PRO A 101 -1.84 5.22 18.42
N LEU A 102 -1.18 5.20 17.28
CA LEU A 102 -1.44 6.12 16.19
C LEU A 102 -2.72 5.68 15.47
N LYS A 103 -3.73 6.54 15.44
CA LYS A 103 -4.96 6.29 14.68
C LYS A 103 -4.86 6.90 13.29
N VAL A 104 -5.15 6.11 12.27
CA VAL A 104 -5.13 6.54 10.87
C VAL A 104 -6.38 6.06 10.16
N ARG A 105 -6.82 6.83 9.17
CA ARG A 105 -7.91 6.46 8.27
C ARG A 105 -7.36 6.20 6.87
N ALA A 106 -7.80 5.10 6.25
CA ALA A 106 -7.38 4.69 4.93
C ALA A 106 -8.59 4.46 4.01
N ILE A 107 -8.59 5.07 2.84
CA ILE A 107 -9.60 4.82 1.82
C ILE A 107 -9.20 3.59 1.04
N MET A 108 -10.12 2.64 0.86
CA MET A 108 -9.92 1.45 0.04
C MET A 108 -11.17 1.12 -0.79
N SER A 109 -10.98 0.29 -1.82
CA SER A 109 -12.10 -0.32 -2.55
C SER A 109 -12.00 -1.84 -2.49
N PRO A 110 -13.14 -2.55 -2.33
CA PRO A 110 -13.17 -4.01 -2.33
C PRO A 110 -12.99 -4.62 -3.72
N SER A 111 -12.91 -3.80 -4.78
CA SER A 111 -12.80 -4.23 -6.17
C SER A 111 -12.03 -3.21 -6.99
N GLY A 112 -11.76 -3.51 -8.26
CA GLY A 112 -11.12 -2.59 -9.21
C GLY A 112 -9.93 -3.21 -9.93
N SER A 113 -9.43 -2.51 -10.94
CA SER A 113 -8.32 -2.98 -11.75
C SER A 113 -7.04 -3.16 -10.92
N GLY A 114 -6.43 -4.34 -10.99
CA GLY A 114 -5.19 -4.66 -10.28
C GLY A 114 -5.32 -4.79 -8.77
N GLN A 115 -6.55 -4.82 -8.21
CA GLN A 115 -6.77 -4.87 -6.77
C GLN A 115 -6.61 -6.26 -6.16
N MET A 116 -6.59 -7.33 -6.94
CA MET A 116 -6.52 -8.72 -6.45
C MET A 116 -7.65 -9.05 -5.46
N GLN A 117 -7.34 -9.27 -4.19
CA GLN A 117 -8.30 -9.47 -3.10
C GLN A 117 -8.11 -8.39 -2.02
N PRO A 118 -8.49 -7.14 -2.31
CA PRO A 118 -8.08 -5.99 -1.50
C PRO A 118 -8.63 -6.03 -0.07
N GLN A 119 -9.81 -6.61 0.15
CA GLN A 119 -10.37 -6.74 1.48
C GLN A 119 -9.51 -7.65 2.36
N LEU A 120 -9.25 -8.86 1.91
CA LEU A 120 -8.44 -9.84 2.62
C LEU A 120 -7.00 -9.33 2.87
N MET A 121 -6.42 -8.69 1.87
CA MET A 121 -5.07 -8.14 1.97
C MET A 121 -5.02 -6.96 2.96
N ASN A 122 -6.01 -6.07 2.95
CA ASN A 122 -6.08 -4.95 3.89
C ASN A 122 -6.37 -5.40 5.33
N GLU A 123 -7.15 -6.46 5.53
CA GLU A 123 -7.35 -7.06 6.86
C GLU A 123 -6.04 -7.56 7.47
N LEU A 124 -5.21 -8.25 6.69
CA LEU A 124 -3.87 -8.66 7.14
C LEU A 124 -2.97 -7.47 7.44
N ILE A 125 -2.97 -6.44 6.58
CA ILE A 125 -2.22 -5.20 6.82
C ILE A 125 -2.69 -4.54 8.12
N GLN A 126 -3.99 -4.44 8.34
CA GLN A 126 -4.56 -3.86 9.56
C GLN A 126 -4.07 -4.60 10.82
N GLN A 127 -4.08 -5.94 10.80
CA GLN A 127 -3.57 -6.76 11.90
C GLN A 127 -2.07 -6.52 12.14
N ASN A 128 -1.27 -6.54 11.09
CA ASN A 128 0.18 -6.29 11.18
C ASN A 128 0.48 -4.88 11.73
N LEU A 129 -0.24 -3.87 11.28
CA LEU A 129 -0.08 -2.48 11.73
C LEU A 129 -0.53 -2.31 13.20
N ALA A 130 -1.62 -2.98 13.60
CA ALA A 130 -2.08 -2.95 14.99
C ALA A 130 -1.03 -3.55 15.95
N GLU A 131 -0.26 -4.54 15.51
CA GLU A 131 0.81 -5.13 16.31
C GLU A 131 1.90 -4.12 16.70
N ILE A 132 2.13 -3.12 15.89
CA ILE A 132 3.14 -2.07 16.12
C ILE A 132 2.56 -0.76 16.65
N GLY A 133 1.26 -0.74 17.00
CA GLY A 133 0.60 0.44 17.54
C GLY A 133 0.06 1.42 16.48
N ILE A 134 -0.24 0.96 15.28
CA ILE A 134 -0.99 1.74 14.27
C ILE A 134 -2.38 1.14 14.13
N GLN A 135 -3.41 1.89 14.55
CA GLN A 135 -4.82 1.51 14.41
C GLN A 135 -5.38 2.11 13.12
N VAL A 136 -5.85 1.25 12.24
CA VAL A 136 -6.39 1.66 10.93
C VAL A 136 -7.91 1.58 10.95
N GLU A 137 -8.57 2.66 10.56
CA GLU A 137 -9.98 2.70 10.20
C GLU A 137 -10.10 2.72 8.68
N PHE A 138 -10.81 1.76 8.09
CA PHE A 138 -11.05 1.76 6.66
C PHE A 138 -12.31 2.54 6.28
N ASP A 139 -12.16 3.46 5.31
CA ASP A 139 -13.26 4.06 4.57
C ASP A 139 -13.41 3.28 3.26
N THR A 140 -14.31 2.29 3.29
CA THR A 140 -14.53 1.40 2.14
C THR A 140 -15.50 2.06 1.16
N ARG A 141 -15.08 2.19 -0.09
CA ARG A 141 -15.83 2.84 -1.17
C ARG A 141 -15.88 1.95 -2.41
N ASP A 142 -16.88 2.12 -3.24
CA ASP A 142 -16.83 1.56 -4.59
C ASP A 142 -15.66 2.14 -5.40
N TRP A 143 -15.25 1.41 -6.46
CA TRP A 143 -14.08 1.78 -7.24
C TRP A 143 -14.17 3.17 -7.86
N ASN A 144 -15.34 3.58 -8.37
CA ASN A 144 -15.51 4.89 -9.01
C ASN A 144 -15.44 6.02 -7.98
N ALA A 145 -16.01 5.83 -6.80
CA ALA A 145 -15.92 6.79 -5.69
C ALA A 145 -14.47 6.93 -5.18
N LEU A 146 -13.70 5.84 -5.12
CA LEU A 146 -12.28 5.90 -4.79
C LEU A 146 -11.51 6.69 -5.85
N LEU A 147 -11.72 6.41 -7.14
CA LEU A 147 -11.07 7.14 -8.23
C LEU A 147 -11.45 8.62 -8.26
N ALA A 148 -12.72 8.96 -7.99
CA ALA A 148 -13.16 10.35 -7.90
C ALA A 148 -12.43 11.09 -6.76
N ASN A 149 -12.36 10.49 -5.57
CA ASN A 149 -11.60 11.06 -4.45
C ASN A 149 -10.11 11.19 -4.77
N TRP A 150 -9.54 10.18 -5.42
CA TRP A 150 -8.12 10.21 -5.78
C TRP A 150 -7.79 11.35 -6.76
N ARG A 151 -8.68 11.64 -7.71
CA ARG A 151 -8.54 12.79 -8.62
C ARG A 151 -8.75 14.13 -7.91
N ALA A 152 -9.63 14.17 -6.92
CA ALA A 152 -9.88 15.37 -6.11
C ALA A 152 -8.69 15.69 -5.17
N GLY A 153 -7.97 14.66 -4.72
CA GLY A 153 -6.79 14.77 -3.88
C GLY A 153 -7.08 14.70 -2.39
N ALA A 154 -6.00 14.56 -1.60
CA ALA A 154 -6.10 14.37 -0.16
C ALA A 154 -6.63 15.58 0.61
N LYS A 155 -6.61 16.78 0.01
CA LYS A 155 -7.19 18.00 0.59
C LYS A 155 -8.70 18.10 0.43
N ASP A 156 -9.29 17.31 -0.46
CA ASP A 156 -10.71 17.37 -0.74
C ASP A 156 -11.54 16.90 0.46
N ALA A 157 -12.68 17.55 0.69
CA ALA A 157 -13.57 17.24 1.82
C ALA A 157 -14.08 15.78 1.76
N SER A 158 -14.15 15.18 0.58
CA SER A 158 -14.54 13.77 0.41
C SER A 158 -13.55 12.79 1.05
N THR A 159 -12.31 13.19 1.38
CA THR A 159 -11.36 12.32 2.10
C THR A 159 -11.79 12.05 3.54
N LYS A 160 -12.62 12.93 4.13
CA LYS A 160 -13.10 12.80 5.51
C LYS A 160 -11.98 12.52 6.52
N GLY A 161 -10.82 13.19 6.35
CA GLY A 161 -9.66 13.04 7.22
C GLY A 161 -8.83 11.78 6.97
N ALA A 162 -9.06 11.04 5.90
CA ALA A 162 -8.18 9.95 5.53
C ALA A 162 -6.78 10.47 5.18
N THR A 163 -5.76 9.79 5.68
CA THR A 163 -4.35 10.14 5.47
C THR A 163 -3.64 9.16 4.55
N SER A 164 -4.35 8.14 4.11
CA SER A 164 -3.86 7.16 3.13
C SER A 164 -4.97 6.64 2.23
N THR A 165 -4.59 6.19 1.05
CA THR A 165 -5.46 5.48 0.12
C THR A 165 -4.75 4.27 -0.44
N ASN A 166 -5.50 3.20 -0.70
CA ASN A 166 -4.98 1.99 -1.29
C ASN A 166 -5.47 1.84 -2.72
N SER A 167 -4.56 1.66 -3.64
CA SER A 167 -4.85 1.43 -5.04
C SER A 167 -3.70 0.67 -5.70
N SER A 168 -3.90 0.19 -6.92
CA SER A 168 -2.85 -0.41 -7.73
C SER A 168 -2.31 0.59 -8.75
N TYR A 169 -1.02 0.47 -9.06
CA TYR A 169 -0.34 1.35 -10.01
C TYR A 169 0.47 0.54 -11.01
N TYR A 170 0.36 0.91 -12.28
CA TYR A 170 1.20 0.36 -13.33
C TYR A 170 2.69 0.64 -13.05
N SER A 171 3.53 -0.41 -13.08
CA SER A 171 4.91 -0.35 -12.56
C SER A 171 5.99 -0.72 -13.57
N GLN A 172 5.63 -1.10 -14.79
CA GLN A 172 6.63 -1.50 -15.81
C GLN A 172 7.36 -0.31 -16.43
N ASP A 173 6.68 0.81 -16.61
CA ASP A 173 7.32 2.04 -17.04
C ASP A 173 7.66 2.92 -15.83
N PRO A 174 8.95 3.22 -15.57
CA PRO A 174 9.38 3.97 -14.39
C PRO A 174 8.84 5.40 -14.38
N PHE A 175 8.65 6.04 -15.51
CA PHE A 175 8.06 7.37 -15.57
C PHE A 175 6.62 7.33 -15.05
N THR A 176 5.80 6.42 -15.58
CA THR A 176 4.40 6.25 -15.14
C THR A 176 4.31 5.80 -13.69
N ALA A 177 5.23 4.92 -13.24
CA ALA A 177 5.24 4.41 -11.87
C ALA A 177 5.61 5.47 -10.83
N LEU A 178 6.49 6.39 -11.15
CA LEU A 178 7.13 7.28 -10.18
C LEU A 178 6.61 8.71 -10.24
N ILE A 179 6.30 9.24 -11.43
CA ILE A 179 5.95 10.65 -11.62
C ILE A 179 4.77 11.08 -10.72
N ARG A 180 3.77 10.23 -10.57
CA ARG A 180 2.57 10.50 -9.76
C ARG A 180 2.84 10.60 -8.27
N HIS A 181 3.99 10.12 -7.81
CA HIS A 181 4.36 10.08 -6.39
C HIS A 181 5.49 11.05 -6.06
N LEU A 182 6.29 11.45 -7.06
CA LEU A 182 7.50 12.24 -6.87
C LEU A 182 7.36 13.69 -7.32
N ASP A 183 6.50 13.98 -8.30
CA ASP A 183 6.34 15.32 -8.82
C ASP A 183 5.27 16.09 -8.04
N SER A 184 5.71 17.08 -7.25
CA SER A 184 4.83 17.98 -6.50
C SER A 184 3.97 18.88 -7.40
N GLY A 185 4.35 19.09 -8.66
CA GLY A 185 3.56 19.79 -9.66
C GLY A 185 2.30 19.05 -10.09
N LEU A 186 2.24 17.74 -9.83
CA LEU A 186 1.10 16.89 -10.16
C LEU A 186 0.09 16.70 -9.00
N VAL A 187 0.18 17.49 -7.95
CA VAL A 187 -0.86 17.51 -6.90
C VAL A 187 -2.15 18.11 -7.48
N PRO A 188 -3.33 17.56 -7.14
CA PRO A 188 -4.60 18.09 -7.61
C PRO A 188 -4.78 19.59 -7.35
N PRO A 189 -5.44 20.36 -8.25
CA PRO A 189 -6.12 19.89 -9.47
C PRO A 189 -5.22 19.73 -10.70
N LYS A 190 -3.91 19.98 -10.62
CA LYS A 190 -3.00 19.94 -11.76
C LYS A 190 -2.64 18.54 -12.24
N GLY A 191 -2.78 17.55 -11.38
CA GLY A 191 -2.43 16.16 -11.70
C GLY A 191 -3.05 15.15 -10.75
N THR A 192 -2.44 13.98 -10.65
CA THR A 192 -2.97 12.82 -9.95
C THR A 192 -2.11 12.32 -8.77
N ASN A 193 -1.21 13.14 -8.27
CA ASN A 193 -0.54 12.88 -6.99
C ASN A 193 -1.52 13.19 -5.86
N TRP A 194 -2.05 12.18 -5.21
CA TRP A 194 -3.13 12.33 -4.23
C TRP A 194 -2.78 13.26 -3.06
N GLY A 195 -1.49 13.33 -2.62
CA GLY A 195 -1.08 14.28 -1.59
C GLY A 195 0.23 13.99 -0.89
#